data_0b19b4f431e70db18c19ec14be7b4983
#
_entry.id   0b19b4f431e70db18c19ec14be7b4983
#
_cell.length_a   1.000
_cell.length_b   1.000
_cell.length_c   1.000
_cell.angle_alpha   90.00
_cell.angle_beta   90.00
_cell.angle_gamma   90.00
#
_symmetry.space_group_name_H-M   'P 1'
#
loop_
_entity.id
_entity.type
_entity.pdbx_description
1 polymer ?
#
loop_
_entity_poly.entity_id
_entity_poly.type
_entity_poly.pdbx_seq_one_letter_code
_entity_poly.pdbx_strand_id
1 'polypeptide(L)'
;MDMGTIIAPIQEDLERFEHVFKEMFQSNVEVIDQIADHLIRTKGKRLRPALVLLSASVYGKSCFDSLRTAAIIELIHTATLVHDDVVDEAAVRRGEPSLNSIWDNHISVLMGDFLLSKALSLIVSMDVPDMMLKISKCTERLSEGELLQATRGFDVDISQDEYYQIISYKTASLVASGCEVGAFMTSKSRDEASHFGLYGEALGMAFQITDDILDYV
;
A
#
# COMPACT_ATOMS: atom_id res chain seq x y z
N MET A 1 3.47 23.75 -4.60
CA MET A 1 3.84 23.26 -3.25
C MET A 1 4.71 22.05 -3.47
N ASP A 2 5.90 22.01 -2.89
CA ASP A 2 6.77 20.84 -3.06
C ASP A 2 6.45 19.73 -2.04
N MET A 3 6.92 18.53 -2.31
CA MET A 3 6.67 17.37 -1.45
C MET A 3 7.26 17.56 -0.04
N GLY A 4 8.41 18.24 0.09
CA GLY A 4 9.04 18.52 1.39
C GLY A 4 8.13 19.34 2.30
N THR A 5 7.45 20.35 1.76
CA THR A 5 6.48 21.16 2.51
C THR A 5 5.28 20.32 2.98
N ILE A 6 4.80 19.39 2.15
CA ILE A 6 3.65 18.53 2.49
C ILE A 6 3.98 17.57 3.63
N ILE A 7 5.16 16.95 3.61
CA ILE A 7 5.55 15.94 4.61
C ILE A 7 6.18 16.54 5.88
N ALA A 8 6.55 17.83 5.87
CA ALA A 8 7.21 18.48 7.01
C ALA A 8 6.48 18.24 8.36
N PRO A 9 5.12 18.27 8.44
CA PRO A 9 4.42 18.03 9.72
C PRO A 9 4.59 16.62 10.29
N ILE A 10 4.94 15.64 9.45
CA ILE A 10 5.06 14.20 9.81
C ILE A 10 6.47 13.65 9.61
N GLN A 11 7.48 14.49 9.43
CA GLN A 11 8.85 14.07 9.14
C GLN A 11 9.40 13.11 10.20
N GLU A 12 9.25 13.45 11.48
CA GLU A 12 9.67 12.62 12.60
C GLU A 12 8.93 11.27 12.62
N ASP A 13 7.62 11.28 12.32
CA ASP A 13 6.82 10.07 12.28
C ASP A 13 7.19 9.17 11.09
N LEU A 14 7.59 9.74 9.95
CA LEU A 14 8.12 8.96 8.83
C LEU A 14 9.45 8.28 9.16
N GLU A 15 10.33 8.95 9.89
CA GLU A 15 11.58 8.36 10.36
C GLU A 15 11.31 7.20 11.33
N ARG A 16 10.40 7.39 12.27
CA ARG A 16 9.94 6.32 13.19
C ARG A 16 9.28 5.16 12.45
N PHE A 17 8.46 5.46 11.44
CA PHE A 17 7.85 4.45 10.56
C PHE A 17 8.90 3.56 9.89
N GLU A 18 9.99 4.12 9.35
CA GLU A 18 11.05 3.32 8.70
C GLU A 18 11.66 2.30 9.67
N HIS A 19 11.82 2.63 10.94
CA HIS A 19 12.28 1.67 11.97
C HIS A 19 11.25 0.57 12.21
N VAL A 20 9.97 0.94 12.42
CA VAL A 20 8.87 -0.01 12.62
C VAL A 20 8.74 -0.93 11.39
N PHE A 21 8.78 -0.37 10.19
CA PHE A 21 8.65 -1.13 8.95
C PHE A 21 9.79 -2.13 8.78
N LYS A 22 11.03 -1.75 9.07
CA LYS A 22 12.20 -2.65 9.02
C LYS A 22 12.06 -3.82 10.00
N GLU A 23 11.55 -3.59 11.20
CA GLU A 23 11.33 -4.64 12.19
C GLU A 23 10.32 -5.72 11.72
N MET A 24 9.39 -5.36 10.81
CA MET A 24 8.40 -6.30 10.28
C MET A 24 9.03 -7.45 9.47
N PHE A 25 10.22 -7.25 8.92
CA PHE A 25 10.91 -8.27 8.14
C PHE A 25 11.73 -9.25 8.99
N GLN A 26 11.88 -9.02 10.28
CA GLN A 26 12.65 -9.93 11.14
C GLN A 26 12.15 -11.36 11.05
N SER A 27 13.06 -12.28 10.72
CA SER A 27 12.79 -13.71 10.55
C SER A 27 14.03 -14.52 10.91
N ASN A 28 13.83 -15.81 11.21
CA ASN A 28 14.93 -16.78 11.36
C ASN A 28 15.29 -17.48 10.03
N VAL A 29 14.73 -17.02 8.92
CA VAL A 29 14.93 -17.58 7.59
C VAL A 29 15.79 -16.60 6.78
N GLU A 30 17.03 -16.99 6.52
CA GLU A 30 18.06 -16.13 5.93
C GLU A 30 17.65 -15.47 4.60
N VAL A 31 16.94 -16.18 3.72
CA VAL A 31 16.50 -15.62 2.45
C VAL A 31 15.51 -14.45 2.63
N ILE A 32 14.73 -14.45 3.71
CA ILE A 32 13.81 -13.33 4.01
C ILE A 32 14.61 -12.07 4.34
N ASP A 33 15.69 -12.19 5.11
CA ASP A 33 16.53 -11.04 5.45
C ASP A 33 17.21 -10.46 4.21
N GLN A 34 17.72 -11.30 3.29
CA GLN A 34 18.33 -10.88 2.02
C GLN A 34 17.31 -10.14 1.14
N ILE A 35 16.10 -10.67 1.02
CA ILE A 35 15.02 -10.05 0.24
C ILE A 35 14.57 -8.74 0.89
N ALA A 36 14.43 -8.72 2.22
CA ALA A 36 14.08 -7.51 2.97
C ALA A 36 15.07 -6.37 2.72
N ASP A 37 16.36 -6.66 2.74
CA ASP A 37 17.41 -5.68 2.43
C ASP A 37 17.28 -5.12 1.00
N HIS A 38 16.91 -5.96 0.04
CA HIS A 38 16.63 -5.53 -1.34
C HIS A 38 15.41 -4.60 -1.39
N LEU A 39 14.27 -5.01 -0.83
CA LEU A 39 13.02 -4.23 -0.81
C LEU A 39 13.16 -2.89 -0.07
N ILE A 40 13.96 -2.85 1.00
CA ILE A 40 14.22 -1.62 1.75
C ILE A 40 15.12 -0.67 0.95
N ARG A 41 16.10 -1.18 0.21
CA ARG A 41 16.96 -0.34 -0.66
C ARG A 41 16.22 0.21 -1.86
N THR A 42 15.35 -0.58 -2.48
CA THR A 42 14.57 -0.21 -3.68
C THR A 42 13.26 0.51 -3.34
N LYS A 43 13.16 1.03 -2.11
CA LYS A 43 11.96 1.70 -1.60
C LYS A 43 11.51 2.87 -2.49
N GLY A 44 10.18 3.02 -2.60
CA GLY A 44 9.57 4.17 -3.27
C GLY A 44 9.55 5.44 -2.41
N LYS A 45 8.76 6.41 -2.85
CA LYS A 45 8.60 7.73 -2.20
C LYS A 45 7.81 7.68 -0.88
N ARG A 46 7.39 6.51 -0.41
CA ARG A 46 6.60 6.32 0.82
C ARG A 46 5.31 7.17 0.88
N LEU A 47 4.67 7.36 -0.26
CA LEU A 47 3.44 8.18 -0.34
C LEU A 47 2.30 7.59 0.49
N ARG A 48 2.10 6.26 0.47
CA ARG A 48 1.02 5.61 1.22
C ARG A 48 1.22 5.72 2.74
N PRO A 49 2.39 5.39 3.32
CA PRO A 49 2.67 5.69 4.72
C PRO A 49 2.48 7.17 5.08
N ALA A 50 2.95 8.08 4.22
CA ALA A 50 2.77 9.52 4.45
C ALA A 50 1.30 9.91 4.52
N LEU A 51 0.45 9.39 3.64
CA LEU A 51 -0.99 9.68 3.66
C LEU A 51 -1.67 9.13 4.92
N VAL A 52 -1.31 7.94 5.39
CA VAL A 52 -1.80 7.40 6.67
C VAL A 52 -1.43 8.32 7.82
N LEU A 53 -0.17 8.73 7.90
CA LEU A 53 0.35 9.57 8.99
C LEU A 53 -0.20 11.00 8.93
N LEU A 54 -0.34 11.60 7.73
CA LEU A 54 -0.99 12.90 7.55
C LEU A 54 -2.44 12.85 8.00
N SER A 55 -3.19 11.82 7.61
CA SER A 55 -4.58 11.65 8.02
C SER A 55 -4.70 11.48 9.54
N ALA A 56 -3.79 10.73 10.16
CA ALA A 56 -3.73 10.61 11.61
C ALA A 56 -3.40 11.94 12.30
N SER A 57 -2.51 12.76 11.72
CA SER A 57 -2.03 14.01 12.34
C SER A 57 -3.10 15.10 12.44
N VAL A 58 -4.18 15.01 11.67
CA VAL A 58 -5.27 16.02 11.68
C VAL A 58 -5.99 16.07 13.03
N TYR A 59 -6.13 14.95 13.71
CA TYR A 59 -6.82 14.85 15.01
C TYR A 59 -5.87 14.78 16.21
N GLY A 60 -4.57 14.91 15.99
CA GLY A 60 -3.58 14.89 17.09
C GLY A 60 -2.24 14.33 16.65
N LYS A 61 -1.35 14.12 17.63
CA LYS A 61 -0.06 13.48 17.32
C LYS A 61 -0.26 12.02 16.96
N SER A 62 0.46 11.57 15.94
CA SER A 62 0.52 10.17 15.56
C SER A 62 0.93 9.31 16.76
N CYS A 63 0.16 8.26 17.01
CA CYS A 63 0.45 7.27 18.03
C CYS A 63 1.22 6.08 17.45
N PHE A 64 1.68 5.17 18.29
CA PHE A 64 2.36 3.96 17.84
C PHE A 64 1.48 3.12 16.90
N ASP A 65 0.17 3.08 17.15
CA ASP A 65 -0.79 2.38 16.28
C ASP A 65 -0.92 3.04 14.90
N SER A 66 -0.75 4.37 14.77
CA SER A 66 -0.69 5.04 13.47
C SER A 66 0.52 4.59 12.66
N LEU A 67 1.68 4.40 13.30
CA LEU A 67 2.90 3.87 12.67
C LEU A 67 2.71 2.42 12.22
N ARG A 68 2.08 1.58 13.06
CA ARG A 68 1.76 0.20 12.70
C ARG A 68 0.76 0.12 11.55
N THR A 69 -0.25 0.99 11.55
CA THR A 69 -1.19 1.12 10.43
C THR A 69 -0.48 1.49 9.13
N ALA A 70 0.42 2.47 9.18
CA ALA A 70 1.23 2.84 8.01
C ALA A 70 2.09 1.66 7.51
N ALA A 71 2.66 0.86 8.45
CA ALA A 71 3.42 -0.34 8.11
C ALA A 71 2.55 -1.43 7.46
N ILE A 72 1.34 -1.66 7.95
CA ILE A 72 0.38 -2.61 7.37
C ILE A 72 0.04 -2.22 5.93
N ILE A 73 -0.30 -0.95 5.68
CA ILE A 73 -0.62 -0.46 4.33
C ILE A 73 0.58 -0.63 3.38
N GLU A 74 1.78 -0.36 3.85
CA GLU A 74 2.99 -0.51 3.02
C GLU A 74 3.38 -1.98 2.82
N LEU A 75 3.15 -2.88 3.80
CA LEU A 75 3.34 -4.33 3.63
C LEU A 75 2.39 -4.90 2.57
N ILE A 76 1.10 -4.55 2.62
CA ILE A 76 0.12 -4.97 1.62
C ILE A 76 0.54 -4.45 0.24
N HIS A 77 0.87 -3.16 0.14
CA HIS A 77 1.34 -2.59 -1.13
C HIS A 77 2.60 -3.29 -1.67
N THR A 78 3.58 -3.56 -0.80
CA THR A 78 4.81 -4.22 -1.23
C THR A 78 4.53 -5.66 -1.68
N ALA A 79 3.62 -6.36 -0.99
CA ALA A 79 3.21 -7.70 -1.38
C ALA A 79 2.52 -7.72 -2.75
N THR A 80 1.59 -6.78 -3.01
CA THR A 80 0.95 -6.68 -4.34
C THR A 80 1.98 -6.39 -5.43
N LEU A 81 2.92 -5.47 -5.20
CA LEU A 81 3.99 -5.20 -6.18
C LEU A 81 4.85 -6.43 -6.49
N VAL A 82 5.18 -7.24 -5.47
CA VAL A 82 5.97 -8.47 -5.64
C VAL A 82 5.19 -9.52 -6.45
N HIS A 83 3.88 -9.65 -6.22
CA HIS A 83 3.02 -10.54 -6.98
C HIS A 83 2.81 -10.03 -8.42
N ASP A 84 2.59 -8.73 -8.60
CA ASP A 84 2.43 -8.10 -9.92
C ASP A 84 3.69 -8.31 -10.78
N ASP A 85 4.89 -8.13 -10.21
CA ASP A 85 6.14 -8.36 -10.93
C ASP A 85 6.24 -9.80 -11.49
N VAL A 86 5.66 -10.78 -10.79
CA VAL A 86 5.61 -12.17 -11.27
C VAL A 86 4.55 -12.33 -12.36
N VAL A 87 3.36 -11.76 -12.17
CA VAL A 87 2.25 -11.85 -13.13
C VAL A 87 2.60 -11.16 -14.45
N ASP A 88 3.24 -9.97 -14.35
CA ASP A 88 3.62 -9.14 -15.50
C ASP A 88 4.98 -9.57 -16.10
N GLU A 89 5.64 -10.60 -15.57
CA GLU A 89 7.00 -11.03 -15.95
C GLU A 89 8.00 -9.86 -15.98
N ALA A 90 7.83 -8.90 -15.05
CA ALA A 90 8.64 -7.70 -15.01
C ALA A 90 10.08 -8.00 -14.62
N ALA A 91 11.05 -7.57 -15.44
CA ALA A 91 12.47 -7.75 -15.16
C ALA A 91 13.06 -6.63 -14.28
N VAL A 92 12.43 -5.45 -14.28
CA VAL A 92 12.91 -4.25 -13.61
C VAL A 92 11.77 -3.55 -12.87
N ARG A 93 12.02 -3.11 -11.65
CA ARG A 93 11.12 -2.29 -10.84
C ARG A 93 11.86 -1.07 -10.30
N ARG A 94 11.39 0.14 -10.59
CA ARG A 94 12.00 1.42 -10.15
C ARG A 94 13.48 1.57 -10.52
N GLY A 95 13.87 1.05 -11.68
CA GLY A 95 15.24 1.12 -12.19
C GLY A 95 16.20 0.07 -11.62
N GLU A 96 15.73 -0.79 -10.73
CA GLU A 96 16.49 -1.91 -10.14
C GLU A 96 15.90 -3.26 -10.60
N PRO A 97 16.65 -4.36 -10.58
CA PRO A 97 16.11 -5.67 -10.87
C PRO A 97 14.94 -6.01 -9.94
N SER A 98 13.85 -6.53 -10.51
CA SER A 98 12.69 -7.03 -9.75
C SER A 98 13.05 -8.27 -8.93
N LEU A 99 12.23 -8.61 -7.95
CA LEU A 99 12.50 -9.73 -7.06
C LEU A 99 12.59 -11.06 -7.83
N ASN A 100 11.64 -11.30 -8.75
CA ASN A 100 11.59 -12.49 -9.59
C ASN A 100 12.78 -12.62 -10.56
N SER A 101 13.44 -11.52 -10.91
CA SER A 101 14.68 -11.53 -11.70
C SER A 101 15.89 -11.99 -10.90
N ILE A 102 15.90 -11.80 -9.57
CA ILE A 102 17.03 -12.15 -8.69
C ILE A 102 16.83 -13.52 -8.05
N TRP A 103 15.62 -13.82 -7.55
CA TRP A 103 15.31 -15.02 -6.76
C TRP A 103 14.35 -16.00 -7.42
N ASP A 104 13.88 -15.76 -8.64
CA ASP A 104 12.84 -16.49 -9.36
C ASP A 104 11.38 -16.20 -8.94
N ASN A 105 10.44 -16.66 -9.75
CA ASN A 105 9.00 -16.48 -9.53
C ASN A 105 8.50 -17.20 -8.26
N HIS A 106 9.03 -18.40 -7.97
CA HIS A 106 8.57 -19.19 -6.83
C HIS A 106 8.88 -18.49 -5.50
N ILE A 107 10.13 -18.03 -5.33
CA ILE A 107 10.55 -17.30 -4.13
C ILE A 107 9.79 -15.96 -4.02
N SER A 108 9.54 -15.28 -5.15
CA SER A 108 8.79 -14.02 -5.15
C SER A 108 7.36 -14.19 -4.68
N VAL A 109 6.64 -15.22 -5.16
CA VAL A 109 5.28 -15.51 -4.68
C VAL A 109 5.28 -15.79 -3.18
N LEU A 110 6.19 -16.64 -2.69
CA LEU A 110 6.30 -16.97 -1.26
C LEU A 110 6.64 -15.74 -0.41
N MET A 111 7.45 -14.81 -0.92
CA MET A 111 7.75 -13.56 -0.22
C MET A 111 6.53 -12.64 -0.15
N GLY A 112 5.75 -12.52 -1.22
CA GLY A 112 4.49 -11.77 -1.20
C GLY A 112 3.51 -12.34 -0.16
N ASP A 113 3.37 -13.67 -0.10
CA ASP A 113 2.55 -14.36 0.91
C ASP A 113 3.06 -14.11 2.34
N PHE A 114 4.39 -14.10 2.53
CA PHE A 114 4.99 -13.76 3.83
C PHE A 114 4.64 -12.33 4.25
N LEU A 115 4.73 -11.36 3.35
CA LEU A 115 4.38 -9.95 3.63
C LEU A 115 2.91 -9.78 3.99
N LEU A 116 2.00 -10.45 3.26
CA LEU A 116 0.56 -10.45 3.56
C LEU A 116 0.29 -11.09 4.93
N SER A 117 0.96 -12.21 5.24
CA SER A 117 0.83 -12.88 6.53
C SER A 117 1.31 -12.00 7.69
N LYS A 118 2.40 -11.24 7.49
CA LYS A 118 2.87 -10.25 8.48
C LYS A 118 1.86 -9.13 8.67
N ALA A 119 1.31 -8.57 7.59
CA ALA A 119 0.27 -7.55 7.67
C ALA A 119 -0.95 -8.06 8.45
N LEU A 120 -1.43 -9.28 8.15
CA LEU A 120 -2.55 -9.90 8.84
C LEU A 120 -2.26 -10.11 10.34
N SER A 121 -1.08 -10.60 10.69
CA SER A 121 -0.67 -10.78 12.08
C SER A 121 -0.66 -9.47 12.86
N LEU A 122 -0.18 -8.38 12.22
CA LEU A 122 -0.20 -7.04 12.81
C LEU A 122 -1.62 -6.53 13.02
N ILE A 123 -2.50 -6.65 12.00
CA ILE A 123 -3.89 -6.23 12.07
C ILE A 123 -4.59 -6.89 13.26
N VAL A 124 -4.45 -8.22 13.38
CA VAL A 124 -5.05 -8.98 14.49
C VAL A 124 -4.47 -8.55 15.84
N SER A 125 -3.16 -8.33 15.93
CA SER A 125 -2.50 -7.94 17.18
C SER A 125 -2.87 -6.54 17.69
N MET A 126 -3.41 -5.68 16.82
CA MET A 126 -3.89 -4.34 17.22
C MET A 126 -5.26 -4.37 17.88
N ASP A 127 -6.03 -5.45 17.72
CA ASP A 127 -7.37 -5.66 18.30
C ASP A 127 -8.33 -4.48 18.06
N VAL A 128 -8.33 -3.97 16.80
CA VAL A 128 -9.22 -2.89 16.36
C VAL A 128 -10.17 -3.43 15.29
N PRO A 129 -11.39 -3.90 15.64
CA PRO A 129 -12.31 -4.57 14.72
C PRO A 129 -12.65 -3.74 13.46
N ASP A 130 -12.82 -2.43 13.61
CA ASP A 130 -13.13 -1.54 12.50
C ASP A 130 -12.00 -1.50 11.46
N MET A 131 -10.76 -1.44 11.92
CA MET A 131 -9.58 -1.52 11.08
C MET A 131 -9.48 -2.89 10.39
N MET A 132 -9.68 -3.98 11.14
CA MET A 132 -9.63 -5.35 10.60
C MET A 132 -10.62 -5.50 9.45
N LEU A 133 -11.87 -5.09 9.65
CA LEU A 133 -12.91 -5.16 8.63
C LEU A 133 -12.57 -4.30 7.40
N LYS A 134 -12.08 -3.07 7.61
CA LYS A 134 -11.77 -2.15 6.52
C LYS A 134 -10.62 -2.67 5.67
N ILE A 135 -9.52 -3.11 6.30
CA ILE A 135 -8.34 -3.64 5.58
C ILE A 135 -8.67 -4.96 4.89
N SER A 136 -9.46 -5.86 5.51
CA SER A 136 -9.91 -7.09 4.86
C SER A 136 -10.69 -6.82 3.57
N LYS A 137 -11.67 -5.91 3.61
CA LYS A 137 -12.43 -5.50 2.41
C LYS A 137 -11.54 -4.81 1.36
N CYS A 138 -10.55 -4.06 1.80
CA CYS A 138 -9.58 -3.46 0.89
C CYS A 138 -8.78 -4.54 0.15
N THR A 139 -8.28 -5.55 0.87
CA THR A 139 -7.49 -6.64 0.29
C THR A 139 -8.32 -7.47 -0.70
N GLU A 140 -9.61 -7.71 -0.39
CA GLU A 140 -10.56 -8.34 -1.30
C GLU A 140 -10.71 -7.52 -2.60
N ARG A 141 -10.96 -6.20 -2.50
CA ARG A 141 -11.06 -5.30 -3.67
C ARG A 141 -9.78 -5.25 -4.49
N LEU A 142 -8.60 -5.24 -3.84
CA LEU A 142 -7.31 -5.30 -4.55
C LEU A 142 -7.22 -6.56 -5.43
N SER A 143 -7.56 -7.73 -4.88
CA SER A 143 -7.55 -8.99 -5.62
C SER A 143 -8.57 -9.01 -6.77
N GLU A 144 -9.77 -8.46 -6.55
CA GLU A 144 -10.78 -8.30 -7.59
C GLU A 144 -10.30 -7.36 -8.70
N GLY A 145 -9.62 -6.27 -8.35
CA GLY A 145 -9.05 -5.31 -9.30
C GLY A 145 -7.98 -5.94 -10.19
N GLU A 146 -7.08 -6.75 -9.61
CA GLU A 146 -6.07 -7.48 -10.37
C GLU A 146 -6.70 -8.50 -11.33
N LEU A 147 -7.72 -9.25 -10.88
CA LEU A 147 -8.44 -10.21 -11.73
C LEU A 147 -9.19 -9.51 -12.86
N LEU A 148 -9.82 -8.37 -12.60
CA LEU A 148 -10.49 -7.55 -13.61
C LEU A 148 -9.49 -7.04 -14.65
N GLN A 149 -8.34 -6.52 -14.22
CA GLN A 149 -7.30 -6.07 -15.12
C GLN A 149 -6.74 -7.22 -15.97
N ALA A 150 -6.43 -8.36 -15.36
CA ALA A 150 -5.91 -9.53 -16.08
C ALA A 150 -6.88 -10.07 -17.14
N THR A 151 -8.20 -9.93 -16.92
CA THR A 151 -9.22 -10.45 -17.85
C THR A 151 -9.71 -9.42 -18.86
N ARG A 152 -9.59 -8.12 -18.58
CA ARG A 152 -10.13 -7.02 -19.40
C ARG A 152 -9.09 -5.99 -19.84
N GLY A 153 -7.91 -5.95 -19.24
CA GLY A 153 -6.92 -4.90 -19.45
C GLY A 153 -6.37 -4.79 -20.90
N PHE A 154 -6.54 -5.83 -21.69
CA PHE A 154 -6.18 -5.83 -23.12
C PHE A 154 -7.39 -5.67 -24.06
N ASP A 155 -8.59 -5.48 -23.53
CA ASP A 155 -9.80 -5.30 -24.30
C ASP A 155 -9.88 -3.83 -24.78
N VAL A 156 -9.80 -3.61 -26.08
CA VAL A 156 -9.89 -2.26 -26.67
C VAL A 156 -11.28 -1.64 -26.57
N ASP A 157 -12.28 -2.44 -26.26
CA ASP A 157 -13.69 -2.02 -26.12
C ASP A 157 -14.09 -1.83 -24.63
N ILE A 158 -13.10 -1.77 -23.73
CA ILE A 158 -13.37 -1.54 -22.29
C ILE A 158 -14.16 -0.23 -22.09
N SER A 159 -15.25 -0.29 -21.35
CA SER A 159 -16.03 0.90 -21.03
C SER A 159 -15.33 1.80 -20.01
N GLN A 160 -15.68 3.09 -19.99
CA GLN A 160 -15.18 4.03 -19.02
C GLN A 160 -15.51 3.60 -17.56
N ASP A 161 -16.68 3.02 -17.33
CA ASP A 161 -17.12 2.54 -16.02
C ASP A 161 -16.27 1.35 -15.56
N GLU A 162 -15.95 0.40 -16.45
CA GLU A 162 -15.05 -0.73 -16.15
C GLU A 162 -13.62 -0.23 -15.86
N TYR A 163 -13.12 0.71 -16.65
CA TYR A 163 -11.82 1.34 -16.38
C TYR A 163 -11.78 1.98 -14.98
N TYR A 164 -12.80 2.79 -14.64
CA TYR A 164 -12.88 3.40 -13.31
C TYR A 164 -13.01 2.36 -12.20
N GLN A 165 -13.70 1.26 -12.43
CA GLN A 165 -13.77 0.17 -11.46
C GLN A 165 -12.40 -0.47 -11.24
N ILE A 166 -11.64 -0.76 -12.29
CA ILE A 166 -10.29 -1.35 -12.19
C ILE A 166 -9.39 -0.44 -11.37
N ILE A 167 -9.24 0.84 -11.74
CA ILE A 167 -8.34 1.76 -11.04
C ILE A 167 -8.79 2.07 -9.60
N SER A 168 -10.12 2.10 -9.35
CA SER A 168 -10.66 2.21 -7.99
C SER A 168 -10.24 1.01 -7.14
N TYR A 169 -10.40 -0.19 -7.65
CA TYR A 169 -10.11 -1.42 -6.92
C TYR A 169 -8.59 -1.63 -6.74
N LYS A 170 -7.82 -1.56 -7.82
CA LYS A 170 -6.37 -1.83 -7.81
C LYS A 170 -5.56 -0.74 -7.10
N THR A 171 -5.91 0.54 -7.26
CA THR A 171 -5.07 1.65 -6.79
C THR A 171 -5.74 2.46 -5.69
N ALA A 172 -6.96 2.98 -5.92
CA ALA A 172 -7.58 3.93 -5.02
C ALA A 172 -8.03 3.28 -3.69
N SER A 173 -8.46 2.02 -3.69
CA SER A 173 -8.95 1.31 -2.51
C SER A 173 -7.95 1.27 -1.36
N LEU A 174 -6.66 1.04 -1.66
CA LEU A 174 -5.61 1.00 -0.64
C LEU A 174 -5.28 2.40 -0.10
N VAL A 175 -5.30 3.42 -0.95
CA VAL A 175 -5.12 4.83 -0.55
C VAL A 175 -6.28 5.27 0.34
N ALA A 176 -7.51 4.98 -0.07
CA ALA A 176 -8.74 5.26 0.69
C ALA A 176 -8.70 4.62 2.08
N SER A 177 -8.41 3.31 2.12
CA SER A 177 -8.34 2.56 3.38
C SER A 177 -7.22 3.08 4.28
N GLY A 178 -6.07 3.43 3.72
CA GLY A 178 -4.95 4.02 4.46
C GLY A 178 -5.32 5.36 5.10
N CYS A 179 -5.93 6.27 4.35
CA CYS A 179 -6.39 7.57 4.87
C CYS A 179 -7.47 7.40 5.95
N GLU A 180 -8.47 6.54 5.70
CA GLU A 180 -9.57 6.31 6.62
C GLU A 180 -9.10 5.69 7.94
N VAL A 181 -8.32 4.61 7.88
CA VAL A 181 -7.81 3.95 9.08
C VAL A 181 -6.81 4.85 9.81
N GLY A 182 -5.95 5.58 9.07
CA GLY A 182 -5.03 6.57 9.66
C GLY A 182 -5.77 7.61 10.49
N ALA A 183 -6.82 8.24 9.94
CA ALA A 183 -7.66 9.19 10.66
C ALA A 183 -8.37 8.53 11.85
N PHE A 184 -8.88 7.30 11.71
CA PHE A 184 -9.54 6.56 12.77
C PHE A 184 -8.64 6.29 13.98
N MET A 185 -7.33 6.05 13.76
CA MET A 185 -6.40 5.78 14.86
C MET A 185 -6.31 6.92 15.88
N THR A 186 -6.58 8.15 15.48
CA THR A 186 -6.52 9.34 16.34
C THR A 186 -7.88 9.92 16.68
N SER A 187 -8.80 10.04 15.72
CA SER A 187 -10.16 10.57 15.96
C SER A 187 -11.04 9.64 16.78
N LYS A 188 -10.86 8.31 16.66
CA LYS A 188 -11.74 7.26 17.19
C LYS A 188 -13.20 7.39 16.73
N SER A 189 -13.45 8.17 15.68
CA SER A 189 -14.78 8.43 15.11
C SER A 189 -14.85 7.83 13.70
N ARG A 190 -15.82 6.93 13.47
CA ARG A 190 -16.07 6.35 12.14
C ARG A 190 -16.55 7.38 11.13
N ASP A 191 -17.36 8.33 11.59
CA ASP A 191 -17.92 9.38 10.73
C ASP A 191 -16.79 10.29 10.20
N GLU A 192 -15.97 10.82 11.09
CA GLU A 192 -14.81 11.64 10.72
C GLU A 192 -13.83 10.87 9.82
N ALA A 193 -13.50 9.62 10.18
CA ALA A 193 -12.59 8.78 9.40
C ALA A 193 -13.11 8.52 7.98
N SER A 194 -14.43 8.32 7.81
CA SER A 194 -15.04 8.05 6.51
C SER A 194 -14.80 9.17 5.48
N HIS A 195 -14.73 10.42 5.90
CA HIS A 195 -14.40 11.54 5.02
C HIS A 195 -12.98 11.45 4.47
N PHE A 196 -12.03 10.94 5.26
CA PHE A 196 -10.67 10.66 4.78
C PHE A 196 -10.63 9.48 3.81
N GLY A 197 -11.51 8.50 3.99
CA GLY A 197 -11.71 7.43 2.99
C GLY A 197 -12.14 7.98 1.63
N LEU A 198 -13.14 8.86 1.61
CA LEU A 198 -13.60 9.52 0.38
C LEU A 198 -12.49 10.39 -0.26
N TYR A 199 -11.75 11.14 0.54
CA TYR A 199 -10.60 11.89 0.07
C TYR A 199 -9.53 10.98 -0.55
N GLY A 200 -9.19 9.89 0.14
CA GLY A 200 -8.20 8.91 -0.32
C GLY A 200 -8.61 8.21 -1.62
N GLU A 201 -9.91 7.88 -1.77
CA GLU A 201 -10.44 7.31 -3.01
C GLU A 201 -10.28 8.30 -4.18
N ALA A 202 -10.70 9.55 -4.00
CA ALA A 202 -10.58 10.59 -5.02
C ALA A 202 -9.11 10.85 -5.40
N LEU A 203 -8.21 10.89 -4.41
CA LEU A 203 -6.78 11.07 -4.62
C LEU A 203 -6.16 9.89 -5.39
N GLY A 204 -6.52 8.65 -5.01
CA GLY A 204 -6.02 7.44 -5.66
C GLY A 204 -6.49 7.33 -7.11
N MET A 205 -7.75 7.69 -7.39
CA MET A 205 -8.30 7.77 -8.75
C MET A 205 -7.54 8.81 -9.58
N ALA A 206 -7.38 10.03 -9.06
CA ALA A 206 -6.66 11.09 -9.76
C ALA A 206 -5.19 10.72 -10.03
N PHE A 207 -4.55 10.05 -9.06
CA PHE A 207 -3.18 9.56 -9.20
C PHE A 207 -3.07 8.57 -10.37
N GLN A 208 -3.92 7.54 -10.41
CA GLN A 208 -3.86 6.52 -11.46
C GLN A 208 -4.18 7.10 -12.84
N ILE A 209 -5.23 7.93 -12.96
CA ILE A 209 -5.55 8.58 -14.24
C ILE A 209 -4.36 9.42 -14.74
N THR A 210 -3.67 10.12 -13.83
CA THR A 210 -2.49 10.92 -14.20
C THR A 210 -1.33 10.04 -14.65
N ASP A 211 -1.10 8.92 -13.97
CA ASP A 211 -0.06 7.95 -14.28
C ASP A 211 -0.30 7.35 -15.66
N ASP A 212 -1.52 6.90 -15.93
CA ASP A 212 -1.93 6.34 -17.24
C ASP A 212 -1.80 7.37 -18.39
N ILE A 213 -2.09 8.67 -18.14
CA ILE A 213 -1.88 9.72 -19.14
C ILE A 213 -0.39 9.93 -19.43
N LEU A 214 0.47 9.86 -18.41
CA LEU A 214 1.91 10.05 -18.57
C LEU A 214 2.57 8.95 -19.41
N ASP A 215 1.97 7.76 -19.49
CA ASP A 215 2.44 6.68 -20.36
C ASP A 215 2.27 6.99 -21.86
N TYR A 216 1.45 7.99 -22.22
CA TYR A 216 1.22 8.43 -23.60
C TYR A 216 1.97 9.71 -24.00
N VAL A 217 2.69 10.36 -23.08
CA VAL A 217 3.37 11.65 -23.31
C VAL A 217 4.87 11.52 -23.20
#